data_58d019c6488633e5496b658d3aa529cb
#
_entry.id   58d019c6488633e5496b658d3aa529cb
#
_cell.length_a   1.000
_cell.length_b   1.000
_cell.length_c   1.000
_cell.angle_alpha   90.00
_cell.angle_beta   90.00
_cell.angle_gamma   90.00
#
_symmetry.space_group_name_H-M   'P 1'
#
loop_
_entity.id
_entity.type
_entity.pdbx_description
1 polymer ?
#
loop_
_entity_poly.entity_id
_entity_poly.type
_entity_poly.pdbx_seq_one_letter_code
_entity_poly.pdbx_strand_id
1 'polypeptide(L)'
;LDCFDTLLWRQTATPVDVFYDLQQSDAFKRLNYNAKLRVTSEGAARQLKILRTGRSEVTLPEIYRAAFPDLTDAEVAELAEAELAAEMAACHPFPPVVELIRAARRRGLKVVIVSDTYLDEPLLRRLLAATLPEDAYRAIDRVFCSSAHGYSKVQGLHARALDRMKVPPRAVLHVGDHEAADFEAAGRAGLHAFHLAHHEPWVAENLRLQGTTAS
;
A
#
# COMPACT_ATOMS: atom_id res chain seq x y z
N LEU A 1 1.28 -4.56 11.05
CA LEU A 1 0.54 -5.16 9.93
C LEU A 1 1.00 -4.53 8.62
N ASP A 2 1.09 -5.33 7.56
CA ASP A 2 1.08 -4.83 6.20
C ASP A 2 -0.32 -4.35 5.79
N CYS A 3 -0.40 -3.58 4.69
CA CYS A 3 -1.65 -3.00 4.21
C CYS A 3 -2.25 -3.80 3.05
N PHE A 4 -1.62 -3.72 1.86
CA PHE A 4 -2.15 -4.34 0.65
C PHE A 4 -1.92 -5.85 0.65
N ASP A 5 -2.88 -6.57 0.10
CA ASP A 5 -2.90 -8.03 0.04
C ASP A 5 -2.82 -8.73 1.42
N THR A 6 -2.87 -7.94 2.50
CA THR A 6 -2.94 -8.38 3.90
C THR A 6 -4.21 -7.85 4.57
N LEU A 7 -4.29 -6.55 4.86
CA LEU A 7 -5.46 -5.90 5.47
C LEU A 7 -6.51 -5.52 4.42
N LEU A 8 -6.05 -4.99 3.29
CA LEU A 8 -6.88 -4.61 2.16
C LEU A 8 -6.58 -5.51 0.96
N TRP A 9 -7.61 -6.12 0.42
CA TRP A 9 -7.54 -6.91 -0.80
C TRP A 9 -8.18 -6.15 -1.94
N ARG A 10 -7.64 -6.31 -3.16
CA ARG A 10 -8.25 -5.73 -4.37
C ARG A 10 -9.21 -6.71 -5.02
N GLN A 11 -10.25 -6.15 -5.65
CA GLN A 11 -11.19 -6.91 -6.49
C GLN A 11 -10.64 -7.16 -7.91
N THR A 12 -9.39 -6.85 -8.15
CA THR A 12 -8.68 -6.99 -9.42
C THR A 12 -7.73 -8.18 -9.37
N ALA A 13 -7.41 -8.77 -10.52
CA ALA A 13 -6.49 -9.89 -10.60
C ALA A 13 -5.04 -9.47 -10.24
N THR A 14 -4.67 -8.26 -10.61
CA THR A 14 -3.37 -7.67 -10.28
C THR A 14 -3.51 -6.22 -9.82
N PRO A 15 -2.56 -5.67 -9.03
CA PRO A 15 -2.57 -4.25 -8.66
C PRO A 15 -2.57 -3.29 -9.86
N VAL A 16 -1.99 -3.71 -10.99
CA VAL A 16 -1.91 -2.90 -12.22
C VAL A 16 -3.28 -2.72 -12.87
N ASP A 17 -4.23 -3.62 -12.62
CA ASP A 17 -5.56 -3.56 -13.21
C ASP A 17 -6.33 -2.29 -12.80
N VAL A 18 -6.07 -1.75 -11.61
CA VAL A 18 -6.62 -0.47 -11.17
C VAL A 18 -6.26 0.68 -12.12
N PHE A 19 -5.08 0.59 -12.77
CA PHE A 19 -4.62 1.63 -13.70
C PHE A 19 -5.39 1.64 -15.02
N TYR A 20 -6.04 0.53 -15.41
CA TYR A 20 -6.92 0.51 -16.58
C TYR A 20 -8.22 1.28 -16.31
N ASP A 21 -8.74 1.24 -15.09
CA ASP A 21 -9.95 1.98 -14.71
C ASP A 21 -9.72 3.49 -14.75
N LEU A 22 -8.50 3.95 -14.46
CA LEU A 22 -8.12 5.36 -14.53
C LEU A 22 -8.31 5.97 -15.93
N GLN A 23 -8.20 5.18 -17.00
CA GLN A 23 -8.38 5.66 -18.38
C GLN A 23 -9.80 6.21 -18.61
N GLN A 24 -10.78 5.76 -17.82
CA GLN A 24 -12.17 6.22 -17.90
C GLN A 24 -12.44 7.47 -17.05
N SER A 25 -11.53 7.83 -16.17
CA SER A 25 -11.63 9.02 -15.33
C SER A 25 -11.46 10.30 -16.15
N ASP A 26 -12.23 11.34 -15.86
CA ASP A 26 -12.18 12.62 -16.57
C ASP A 26 -10.83 13.33 -16.39
N ALA A 27 -10.14 13.11 -15.27
CA ALA A 27 -8.79 13.63 -15.04
C ALA A 27 -7.79 13.10 -16.08
N PHE A 28 -7.94 11.85 -16.52
CA PHE A 28 -7.01 11.18 -17.43
C PHE A 28 -7.41 11.23 -18.91
N LYS A 29 -8.71 11.41 -19.22
CA LYS A 29 -9.20 11.44 -20.62
C LYS A 29 -8.56 12.50 -21.50
N ARG A 30 -8.16 13.63 -20.91
CA ARG A 30 -7.49 14.73 -21.61
C ARG A 30 -5.98 14.54 -21.79
N LEU A 31 -5.43 13.49 -21.18
CA LEU A 31 -4.02 13.15 -21.24
C LEU A 31 -3.81 11.93 -22.12
N ASN A 32 -2.62 11.80 -22.71
CA ASN A 32 -2.23 10.57 -23.40
C ASN A 32 -1.84 9.49 -22.39
N TYR A 33 -2.80 9.14 -21.51
CA TYR A 33 -2.61 8.17 -20.44
C TYR A 33 -2.94 6.75 -20.89
N ASN A 34 -2.17 5.80 -20.40
CA ASN A 34 -2.52 4.38 -20.38
C ASN A 34 -1.83 3.68 -19.20
N ALA A 35 -2.32 2.50 -18.81
CA ALA A 35 -1.80 1.74 -17.68
C ALA A 35 -0.29 1.43 -17.81
N LYS A 36 0.19 1.15 -19.05
CA LYS A 36 1.62 0.91 -19.30
C LYS A 36 2.46 2.16 -19.00
N LEU A 37 1.98 3.36 -19.39
CA LEU A 37 2.66 4.61 -19.06
C LEU A 37 2.75 4.78 -17.53
N ARG A 38 1.68 4.52 -16.79
CA ARG A 38 1.69 4.60 -15.32
C ARG A 38 2.77 3.69 -14.70
N VAL A 39 2.83 2.43 -15.14
CA VAL A 39 3.83 1.46 -14.63
C VAL A 39 5.26 1.90 -14.99
N THR A 40 5.50 2.29 -16.26
CA THR A 40 6.84 2.70 -16.69
C THR A 40 7.30 3.99 -16.04
N SER A 41 6.38 4.91 -15.75
CA SER A 41 6.68 6.17 -15.06
C SER A 41 7.03 5.96 -13.60
N GLU A 42 6.47 4.97 -12.92
CA GLU A 42 6.92 4.60 -11.58
C GLU A 42 8.37 4.13 -11.61
N GLY A 43 8.72 3.24 -12.55
CA GLY A 43 10.11 2.80 -12.73
C GLY A 43 11.07 3.96 -13.01
N ALA A 44 10.68 4.88 -13.88
CA ALA A 44 11.47 6.08 -14.19
C ALA A 44 11.63 7.01 -12.96
N ALA A 45 10.55 7.25 -12.22
CA ALA A 45 10.59 8.05 -10.98
C ALA A 45 11.53 7.44 -9.93
N ARG A 46 11.46 6.11 -9.74
CA ARG A 46 12.37 5.38 -8.83
C ARG A 46 13.83 5.52 -9.25
N GLN A 47 14.14 5.36 -10.52
CA GLN A 47 15.51 5.54 -11.05
C GLN A 47 16.01 6.97 -10.85
N LEU A 48 15.21 7.99 -11.18
CA LEU A 48 15.55 9.38 -10.93
C LEU A 48 15.80 9.67 -9.45
N LYS A 49 14.99 9.10 -8.57
CA LYS A 49 15.14 9.24 -7.12
C LYS A 49 16.45 8.61 -6.64
N ILE A 50 16.80 7.41 -7.14
CA ILE A 50 18.07 6.75 -6.84
C ILE A 50 19.26 7.63 -7.24
N LEU A 51 19.24 8.15 -8.47
CA LEU A 51 20.33 9.01 -8.96
C LEU A 51 20.50 10.29 -8.13
N ARG A 52 19.41 10.87 -7.62
CA ARG A 52 19.42 12.11 -6.85
C ARG A 52 19.72 11.92 -5.37
N THR A 53 19.27 10.83 -4.78
CA THR A 53 19.24 10.67 -3.32
C THR A 53 19.79 9.35 -2.80
N GLY A 54 20.08 8.40 -3.68
CA GLY A 54 20.44 7.02 -3.31
C GLY A 54 19.26 6.18 -2.80
N ARG A 55 18.01 6.67 -2.91
CA ARG A 55 16.79 6.00 -2.42
C ARG A 55 15.84 5.72 -3.55
N SER A 56 15.11 4.60 -3.48
CA SER A 56 14.18 4.15 -4.54
C SER A 56 12.72 4.46 -4.29
N GLU A 57 12.35 4.81 -3.06
CA GLU A 57 10.94 5.00 -2.70
C GLU A 57 10.41 6.34 -3.18
N VAL A 58 9.30 6.32 -3.91
CA VAL A 58 8.68 7.47 -4.55
C VAL A 58 7.27 7.70 -4.06
N THR A 59 6.80 8.92 -4.15
CA THR A 59 5.41 9.30 -3.89
C THR A 59 4.59 9.30 -5.18
N LEU A 60 3.28 9.22 -5.06
CA LEU A 60 2.36 9.27 -6.19
C LEU A 60 2.53 10.55 -7.04
N PRO A 61 2.68 11.77 -6.46
CA PRO A 61 3.02 12.95 -7.25
C PRO A 61 4.34 12.86 -8.03
N GLU A 62 5.39 12.23 -7.47
CA GLU A 62 6.66 12.04 -8.18
C GLU A 62 6.50 11.13 -9.41
N ILE A 63 5.63 10.13 -9.32
CA ILE A 63 5.30 9.23 -10.45
C ILE A 63 4.59 10.01 -11.56
N TYR A 64 3.58 10.81 -11.21
CA TYR A 64 2.85 11.60 -12.20
C TYR A 64 3.68 12.71 -12.84
N ARG A 65 4.62 13.33 -12.10
CA ARG A 65 5.59 14.27 -12.70
C ARG A 65 6.55 13.57 -13.66
N ALA A 66 6.89 12.31 -13.44
CA ALA A 66 7.69 11.53 -14.38
C ALA A 66 6.90 11.16 -15.64
N ALA A 67 5.58 10.92 -15.50
CA ALA A 67 4.69 10.65 -16.63
C ALA A 67 4.39 11.90 -17.47
N PHE A 68 4.17 13.03 -16.81
CA PHE A 68 3.66 14.29 -17.38
C PHE A 68 4.43 15.47 -16.77
N PRO A 69 5.65 15.77 -17.27
CA PRO A 69 6.54 16.76 -16.64
C PRO A 69 6.02 18.21 -16.73
N ASP A 70 5.13 18.49 -17.69
CA ASP A 70 4.59 19.83 -17.94
C ASP A 70 3.34 20.18 -17.10
N LEU A 71 2.81 19.22 -16.32
CA LEU A 71 1.65 19.47 -15.47
C LEU A 71 2.00 20.34 -14.26
N THR A 72 1.06 21.20 -13.91
CA THR A 72 1.11 21.99 -12.69
C THR A 72 0.93 21.09 -11.44
N ASP A 73 1.31 21.60 -10.27
CA ASP A 73 1.12 20.87 -9.01
C ASP A 73 -0.36 20.56 -8.73
N ALA A 74 -1.27 21.44 -9.12
CA ALA A 74 -2.72 21.23 -8.99
C ALA A 74 -3.21 20.07 -9.87
N GLU A 75 -2.75 19.99 -11.12
CA GLU A 75 -3.10 18.91 -12.03
C GLU A 75 -2.51 17.58 -11.58
N VAL A 76 -1.27 17.56 -11.08
CA VAL A 76 -0.67 16.36 -10.48
C VAL A 76 -1.46 15.90 -9.25
N ALA A 77 -1.93 16.81 -8.42
CA ALA A 77 -2.78 16.49 -7.27
C ALA A 77 -4.13 15.91 -7.72
N GLU A 78 -4.75 16.45 -8.79
CA GLU A 78 -5.98 15.90 -9.37
C GLU A 78 -5.80 14.43 -9.84
N LEU A 79 -4.68 14.12 -10.48
CA LEU A 79 -4.38 12.75 -10.91
C LEU A 79 -4.16 11.81 -9.70
N ALA A 80 -3.48 12.28 -8.66
CA ALA A 80 -3.29 11.52 -7.44
C ALA A 80 -4.62 11.23 -6.71
N GLU A 81 -5.53 12.20 -6.69
CA GLU A 81 -6.88 12.02 -6.14
C GLU A 81 -7.70 11.01 -6.95
N ALA A 82 -7.60 11.05 -8.28
CA ALA A 82 -8.30 10.09 -9.13
C ALA A 82 -7.78 8.66 -8.94
N GLU A 83 -6.46 8.47 -8.81
CA GLU A 83 -5.90 7.14 -8.51
C GLU A 83 -6.30 6.67 -7.11
N LEU A 84 -6.28 7.55 -6.10
CA LEU A 84 -6.76 7.20 -4.78
C LEU A 84 -8.24 6.77 -4.79
N ALA A 85 -9.09 7.46 -5.55
CA ALA A 85 -10.50 7.10 -5.70
C ALA A 85 -10.68 5.72 -6.37
N ALA A 86 -9.87 5.40 -7.38
CA ALA A 86 -9.87 4.09 -8.01
C ALA A 86 -9.41 2.98 -7.05
N GLU A 87 -8.37 3.22 -6.25
CA GLU A 87 -7.93 2.28 -5.19
C GLU A 87 -9.03 2.08 -4.14
N MET A 88 -9.72 3.15 -3.73
CA MET A 88 -10.85 3.04 -2.79
C MET A 88 -12.00 2.19 -3.35
N ALA A 89 -12.26 2.29 -4.65
CA ALA A 89 -13.30 1.50 -5.31
C ALA A 89 -12.88 0.03 -5.48
N ALA A 90 -11.59 -0.23 -5.70
CA ALA A 90 -11.07 -1.57 -5.92
C ALA A 90 -10.79 -2.35 -4.62
N CYS A 91 -10.49 -1.65 -3.51
CA CYS A 91 -10.09 -2.28 -2.25
C CYS A 91 -11.28 -2.64 -1.35
N HIS A 92 -11.15 -3.79 -0.67
CA HIS A 92 -12.07 -4.20 0.39
C HIS A 92 -11.28 -4.78 1.58
N PRO A 93 -11.82 -4.71 2.81
CA PRO A 93 -11.13 -5.22 3.97
C PRO A 93 -11.13 -6.74 3.99
N PHE A 94 -10.01 -7.35 4.40
CA PHE A 94 -9.94 -8.79 4.63
C PHE A 94 -10.44 -9.11 6.05
N PRO A 95 -11.61 -9.77 6.21
CA PRO A 95 -12.26 -9.92 7.49
C PRO A 95 -11.40 -10.57 8.59
N PRO A 96 -10.59 -11.62 8.33
CA PRO A 96 -9.75 -12.22 9.36
C PRO A 96 -8.73 -11.24 9.97
N VAL A 97 -8.15 -10.34 9.16
CA VAL A 97 -7.18 -9.35 9.64
C VAL A 97 -7.89 -8.18 10.35
N VAL A 98 -9.10 -7.83 9.94
CA VAL A 98 -9.96 -6.89 10.70
C VAL A 98 -10.24 -7.44 12.10
N GLU A 99 -10.58 -8.71 12.23
CA GLU A 99 -10.78 -9.35 13.54
C GLU A 99 -9.49 -9.43 14.37
N LEU A 100 -8.33 -9.61 13.71
CA LEU A 100 -7.03 -9.53 14.38
C LEU A 100 -6.79 -8.14 14.99
N ILE A 101 -7.11 -7.06 14.26
CA ILE A 101 -7.04 -5.67 14.76
C ILE A 101 -7.93 -5.51 15.99
N ARG A 102 -9.18 -5.96 15.92
CA ARG A 102 -10.13 -5.92 17.05
C ARG A 102 -9.62 -6.70 18.25
N ALA A 103 -9.08 -7.90 18.03
CA ALA A 103 -8.52 -8.72 19.07
C ALA A 103 -7.29 -8.09 19.73
N ALA A 104 -6.41 -7.48 18.96
CA ALA A 104 -5.27 -6.72 19.46
C ALA A 104 -5.73 -5.56 20.35
N ARG A 105 -6.73 -4.79 19.90
CA ARG A 105 -7.28 -3.67 20.69
C ARG A 105 -7.91 -4.12 22.00
N ARG A 106 -8.69 -5.21 21.99
CA ARG A 106 -9.27 -5.79 23.23
C ARG A 106 -8.20 -6.19 24.25
N ARG A 107 -6.98 -6.52 23.79
CA ARG A 107 -5.82 -6.85 24.64
C ARG A 107 -4.95 -5.64 25.00
N GLY A 108 -5.36 -4.42 24.66
CA GLY A 108 -4.60 -3.20 24.93
C GLY A 108 -3.34 -3.04 24.07
N LEU A 109 -3.20 -3.83 22.99
CA LEU A 109 -2.06 -3.73 22.09
C LEU A 109 -2.24 -2.55 21.13
N LYS A 110 -1.12 -1.94 20.74
CA LYS A 110 -1.08 -0.95 19.67
C LYS A 110 -1.09 -1.62 18.30
N VAL A 111 -1.84 -1.04 17.37
CA VAL A 111 -1.92 -1.49 15.98
C VAL A 111 -1.23 -0.48 15.08
N VAL A 112 -0.29 -0.95 14.29
CA VAL A 112 0.53 -0.11 13.41
C VAL A 112 0.55 -0.71 12.02
N ILE A 113 0.34 0.13 11.00
CA ILE A 113 0.51 -0.25 9.59
C ILE A 113 1.93 0.09 9.14
N VAL A 114 2.59 -0.83 8.46
CA VAL A 114 3.90 -0.66 7.81
C VAL A 114 3.78 -1.18 6.39
N SER A 115 3.74 -0.29 5.42
CA SER A 115 3.43 -0.63 4.02
C SER A 115 4.47 -0.11 3.04
N ASP A 116 4.88 -0.97 2.11
CA ASP A 116 5.62 -0.55 0.93
C ASP A 116 4.62 -0.04 -0.11
N THR A 117 4.56 1.28 -0.26
CA THR A 117 3.58 1.95 -1.12
C THR A 117 4.05 3.33 -1.55
N TYR A 118 3.62 3.76 -2.72
CA TYR A 118 3.79 5.13 -3.22
C TYR A 118 2.77 6.11 -2.62
N LEU A 119 1.73 5.64 -1.94
CA LEU A 119 0.84 6.50 -1.16
C LEU A 119 1.59 7.00 0.07
N ASP A 120 1.51 8.29 0.33
CA ASP A 120 1.99 8.85 1.58
C ASP A 120 1.01 8.57 2.75
N GLU A 121 1.39 8.91 3.97
CA GLU A 121 0.54 8.63 5.14
C GLU A 121 -0.86 9.27 5.03
N PRO A 122 -1.04 10.54 4.62
CA PRO A 122 -2.36 11.15 4.44
C PRO A 122 -3.25 10.38 3.46
N LEU A 123 -2.72 10.01 2.29
CA LEU A 123 -3.47 9.28 1.27
C LEU A 123 -3.81 7.86 1.73
N LEU A 124 -2.84 7.15 2.33
CA LEU A 124 -3.09 5.80 2.84
C LEU A 124 -4.11 5.81 4.00
N ARG A 125 -4.08 6.80 4.89
CA ARG A 125 -5.10 6.95 5.93
C ARG A 125 -6.49 7.19 5.36
N ARG A 126 -6.60 7.96 4.28
CA ARG A 126 -7.88 8.17 3.59
C ARG A 126 -8.40 6.88 2.96
N LEU A 127 -7.54 6.09 2.32
CA LEU A 127 -7.89 4.77 1.80
C LEU A 127 -8.40 3.85 2.91
N LEU A 128 -7.65 3.75 4.02
CA LEU A 128 -8.03 2.94 5.18
C LEU A 128 -9.36 3.40 5.80
N ALA A 129 -9.59 4.71 5.92
CA ALA A 129 -10.84 5.26 6.46
C ALA A 129 -12.06 4.99 5.56
N ALA A 130 -11.86 4.98 4.25
CA ALA A 130 -12.93 4.72 3.29
C ALA A 130 -13.30 3.23 3.18
N THR A 131 -12.34 2.33 3.45
CA THR A 131 -12.50 0.88 3.20
C THR A 131 -12.77 0.08 4.47
N LEU A 132 -12.17 0.46 5.61
CA LEU A 132 -12.30 -0.29 6.86
C LEU A 132 -13.58 0.05 7.63
N PRO A 133 -14.13 -0.91 8.40
CA PRO A 133 -15.09 -0.59 9.46
C PRO A 133 -14.49 0.46 10.42
N GLU A 134 -15.33 1.41 10.86
CA GLU A 134 -14.89 2.57 11.64
C GLU A 134 -14.12 2.18 12.92
N ASP A 135 -14.56 1.14 13.61
CA ASP A 135 -13.92 0.64 14.81
C ASP A 135 -12.51 0.07 14.56
N ALA A 136 -12.33 -0.60 13.42
CA ALA A 136 -11.03 -1.13 12.99
C ALA A 136 -10.10 0.00 12.55
N TYR A 137 -10.59 0.99 11.79
CA TYR A 137 -9.80 2.15 11.40
C TYR A 137 -9.34 2.96 12.64
N ARG A 138 -10.24 3.23 13.58
CA ARG A 138 -9.90 3.95 14.82
C ARG A 138 -8.93 3.18 15.73
N ALA A 139 -8.80 1.89 15.53
CA ALA A 139 -7.84 1.07 16.26
C ALA A 139 -6.40 1.23 15.75
N ILE A 140 -6.18 1.83 14.57
CA ILE A 140 -4.84 2.02 13.98
C ILE A 140 -4.17 3.24 14.63
N ASP A 141 -3.14 2.98 15.43
CA ASP A 141 -2.42 4.03 16.15
C ASP A 141 -1.46 4.82 15.23
N ARG A 142 -0.76 4.13 14.32
CA ARG A 142 0.23 4.74 13.40
C ARG A 142 0.26 4.05 12.05
N VAL A 143 0.73 4.81 11.05
CA VAL A 143 0.97 4.34 9.69
C VAL A 143 2.38 4.74 9.26
N PHE A 144 3.13 3.80 8.69
CA PHE A 144 4.45 4.02 8.12
C PHE A 144 4.43 3.58 6.67
N CYS A 145 4.63 4.54 5.74
CA CYS A 145 4.69 4.30 4.30
C CYS A 145 6.14 4.37 3.83
N SER A 146 6.56 3.47 2.97
CA SER A 146 7.91 3.48 2.39
C SER A 146 8.20 4.79 1.64
N SER A 147 7.23 5.31 0.91
CA SER A 147 7.32 6.58 0.17
C SER A 147 7.68 7.77 1.06
N ALA A 148 7.06 7.86 2.25
CA ALA A 148 7.30 8.96 3.19
C ALA A 148 8.66 8.85 3.90
N HIS A 149 9.17 7.64 4.06
CA HIS A 149 10.42 7.38 4.78
C HIS A 149 11.62 7.17 3.86
N GLY A 150 11.40 6.92 2.56
CA GLY A 150 12.43 6.69 1.55
C GLY A 150 13.12 5.33 1.68
N TYR A 151 12.52 4.36 2.36
CA TYR A 151 13.02 2.99 2.54
C TYR A 151 11.86 2.01 2.49
N SER A 152 12.02 0.92 1.73
CA SER A 152 11.12 -0.22 1.77
C SER A 152 11.32 -1.05 3.05
N LYS A 153 10.43 -1.98 3.32
CA LYS A 153 10.54 -2.94 4.43
C LYS A 153 11.87 -3.71 4.36
N VAL A 154 12.25 -4.16 3.15
CA VAL A 154 13.53 -4.83 2.91
C VAL A 154 14.74 -3.93 3.19
N GLN A 155 14.60 -2.62 2.94
CA GLN A 155 15.65 -1.61 3.13
C GLN A 155 15.69 -1.01 4.54
N GLY A 156 14.80 -1.44 5.46
CA GLY A 156 14.85 -1.05 6.86
C GLY A 156 13.69 -0.19 7.36
N LEU A 157 12.55 -0.14 6.68
CA LEU A 157 11.36 0.57 7.16
C LEU A 157 10.90 0.04 8.54
N HIS A 158 11.00 -1.28 8.79
CA HIS A 158 10.70 -1.87 10.10
C HIS A 158 11.55 -1.25 11.23
N ALA A 159 12.86 -1.14 11.03
CA ALA A 159 13.76 -0.55 12.02
C ALA A 159 13.42 0.91 12.31
N ARG A 160 13.03 1.67 11.27
CA ARG A 160 12.59 3.06 11.43
C ARG A 160 11.27 3.19 12.19
N ALA A 161 10.32 2.30 11.93
CA ALA A 161 9.07 2.24 12.66
C ALA A 161 9.32 1.94 14.16
N LEU A 162 10.17 0.96 14.47
CA LEU A 162 10.58 0.63 15.83
C LEU A 162 11.21 1.82 16.56
N ASP A 163 12.16 2.50 15.88
CA ASP A 163 12.82 3.69 16.46
C ASP A 163 11.81 4.80 16.76
N ARG A 164 10.89 5.08 15.83
CA ARG A 164 9.84 6.09 16.02
C ARG A 164 8.84 5.74 17.11
N MET A 165 8.57 4.45 17.30
CA MET A 165 7.65 3.97 18.33
C MET A 165 8.32 3.80 19.70
N LYS A 166 9.65 3.76 19.75
CA LYS A 166 10.44 3.49 20.97
C LYS A 166 10.04 2.16 21.61
N VAL A 167 9.88 1.12 20.81
CA VAL A 167 9.52 -0.23 21.29
C VAL A 167 10.64 -1.22 20.94
N PRO A 168 10.92 -2.19 21.82
CA PRO A 168 11.91 -3.22 21.52
C PRO A 168 11.35 -4.17 20.43
N PRO A 169 12.19 -4.61 19.47
CA PRO A 169 11.75 -5.44 18.35
C PRO A 169 10.97 -6.70 18.80
N ARG A 170 11.45 -7.38 19.85
CA ARG A 170 10.83 -8.60 20.40
C ARG A 170 9.41 -8.40 20.98
N ALA A 171 8.96 -7.16 21.16
CA ALA A 171 7.61 -6.85 21.62
C ALA A 171 6.63 -6.63 20.47
N VAL A 172 7.07 -6.81 19.22
CA VAL A 172 6.28 -6.54 18.02
C VAL A 172 6.08 -7.82 17.23
N LEU A 173 4.84 -8.09 16.85
CA LEU A 173 4.47 -9.07 15.82
C LEU A 173 4.13 -8.33 14.53
N HIS A 174 4.83 -8.65 13.45
CA HIS A 174 4.47 -8.22 12.10
C HIS A 174 3.71 -9.33 11.37
N VAL A 175 2.65 -8.97 10.65
CA VAL A 175 1.86 -9.88 9.82
C VAL A 175 1.76 -9.27 8.43
N GLY A 176 2.06 -10.05 7.40
CA GLY A 176 1.97 -9.63 6.00
C GLY A 176 2.11 -10.81 5.06
N ASP A 177 1.81 -10.58 3.78
CA ASP A 177 1.74 -11.61 2.74
C ASP A 177 3.06 -11.81 1.98
N HIS A 178 3.91 -10.78 1.91
CA HIS A 178 5.13 -10.83 1.13
C HIS A 178 6.29 -11.44 1.90
N GLU A 179 6.72 -12.66 1.53
CA GLU A 179 7.76 -13.42 2.24
C GLU A 179 9.02 -12.61 2.53
N ALA A 180 9.64 -11.99 1.52
CA ALA A 180 10.89 -11.25 1.69
C ALA A 180 10.72 -9.95 2.51
N ALA A 181 9.61 -9.23 2.34
CA ALA A 181 9.39 -7.93 2.97
C ALA A 181 8.75 -8.05 4.36
N ASP A 182 7.77 -8.94 4.54
CA ASP A 182 6.98 -9.03 5.76
C ASP A 182 7.45 -10.11 6.72
N PHE A 183 8.04 -11.20 6.20
CA PHE A 183 8.52 -12.27 7.05
C PHE A 183 10.04 -12.17 7.27
N GLU A 184 10.85 -12.24 6.21
CA GLU A 184 12.30 -12.24 6.37
C GLU A 184 12.85 -10.89 6.85
N ALA A 185 12.43 -9.76 6.25
CA ALA A 185 12.94 -8.45 6.64
C ALA A 185 12.48 -8.05 8.05
N ALA A 186 11.26 -8.42 8.46
CA ALA A 186 10.80 -8.26 9.83
C ALA A 186 11.65 -9.09 10.81
N GLY A 187 11.91 -10.36 10.48
CA GLY A 187 12.79 -11.23 11.26
C GLY A 187 14.22 -10.68 11.40
N ARG A 188 14.80 -10.17 10.29
CA ARG A 188 16.12 -9.51 10.33
C ARG A 188 16.15 -8.26 11.21
N ALA A 189 15.01 -7.56 11.32
CA ALA A 189 14.86 -6.42 12.24
C ALA A 189 14.58 -6.84 13.69
N GLY A 190 14.50 -8.14 13.98
CA GLY A 190 14.29 -8.71 15.32
C GLY A 190 12.84 -8.75 15.77
N LEU A 191 11.89 -8.58 14.88
CA LEU A 191 10.45 -8.72 15.16
C LEU A 191 10.06 -10.19 15.15
N HIS A 192 8.95 -10.51 15.84
CA HIS A 192 8.20 -11.72 15.49
C HIS A 192 7.48 -11.46 14.17
N ALA A 193 7.48 -12.43 13.27
CA ALA A 193 6.85 -12.31 11.97
C ALA A 193 5.90 -13.48 11.70
N PHE A 194 4.75 -13.18 11.13
CA PHE A 194 3.80 -14.17 10.64
C PHE A 194 3.57 -13.93 9.14
N HIS A 195 3.92 -14.92 8.33
CA HIS A 195 3.69 -14.90 6.89
C HIS A 195 2.26 -15.32 6.60
N LEU A 196 1.45 -14.39 6.09
CA LEU A 196 0.10 -14.64 5.61
C LEU A 196 0.19 -15.12 4.15
N ALA A 197 0.60 -16.37 3.95
CA ALA A 197 0.74 -16.92 2.61
C ALA A 197 -0.61 -17.03 1.90
N HIS A 198 -0.69 -16.45 0.71
CA HIS A 198 -1.83 -16.62 -0.18
C HIS A 198 -1.65 -17.92 -0.98
N HIS A 199 -2.59 -18.85 -0.85
CA HIS A 199 -2.62 -20.03 -1.70
C HIS A 199 -3.40 -19.73 -2.97
N GLU A 200 -2.86 -20.10 -4.15
CA GLU A 200 -3.52 -19.92 -5.45
C GLU A 200 -5.00 -20.35 -5.48
N PRO A 201 -5.41 -21.49 -4.88
CA PRO A 201 -6.83 -21.86 -4.83
C PRO A 201 -7.70 -20.85 -4.07
N TRP A 202 -7.16 -20.20 -3.06
CA TRP A 202 -7.85 -19.20 -2.25
C TRP A 202 -8.04 -17.89 -3.02
N VAL A 203 -7.03 -17.48 -3.76
CA VAL A 203 -7.07 -16.29 -4.62
C VAL A 203 -8.08 -16.52 -5.75
N ALA A 204 -8.01 -17.67 -6.42
CA ALA A 204 -8.95 -18.06 -7.49
C ALA A 204 -10.39 -18.13 -7.00
N GLU A 205 -10.64 -18.68 -5.80
CA GLU A 205 -11.99 -18.72 -5.20
C GLU A 205 -12.49 -17.35 -4.83
N ASN A 206 -11.65 -16.49 -4.27
CA ASN A 206 -12.01 -15.11 -3.93
C ASN A 206 -12.37 -14.29 -5.18
N LEU A 207 -11.60 -14.43 -6.25
CA LEU A 207 -11.88 -13.80 -7.55
C LEU A 207 -13.21 -14.33 -8.14
N ARG A 208 -13.48 -15.64 -8.03
CA ARG A 208 -14.72 -16.26 -8.49
C ARG A 208 -15.93 -15.76 -7.70
N LEU A 209 -15.82 -15.66 -6.37
CA LEU A 209 -16.90 -15.17 -5.50
C LEU A 209 -17.20 -13.69 -5.73
N GLN A 210 -16.26 -12.91 -6.20
CA GLN A 210 -16.41 -11.49 -6.52
C GLN A 210 -16.94 -11.23 -7.94
N GLY A 211 -17.24 -12.30 -8.70
CA GLY A 211 -17.79 -12.18 -10.05
C GLY A 211 -16.79 -11.69 -11.09
N THR A 212 -15.52 -11.61 -10.77
CA THR A 212 -14.45 -11.39 -11.73
C THR A 212 -14.21 -12.67 -12.51
N THR A 213 -14.96 -12.87 -13.59
CA THR A 213 -14.61 -13.86 -14.60
C THR A 213 -13.37 -13.32 -15.32
N ALA A 214 -12.25 -13.99 -15.15
CA ALA A 214 -11.11 -13.80 -16.04
C ALA A 214 -11.59 -14.09 -17.46
N SER A 215 -11.75 -13.04 -18.28
CA SER A 215 -12.00 -13.13 -19.71
C SER A 215 -10.69 -13.24 -20.45
#